data_73c745c63125fd04088b0117ede08471
#
_entry.id   73c745c63125fd04088b0117ede08471
#
_cell.length_a   1.000
_cell.length_b   1.000
_cell.length_c   1.000
_cell.angle_alpha   90.00
_cell.angle_beta   90.00
_cell.angle_gamma   90.00
#
_symmetry.space_group_name_H-M   'P 1'
#
loop_
_entity.id
_entity.type
_entity.pdbx_description
1 polymer ?
#
loop_
_entity_poly.entity_id
_entity_poly.type
_entity_poly.pdbx_seq_one_letter_code
_entity_poly.pdbx_strand_id
1 'polypeptide(L)'
;MKGCDELLGLQDTLKALADPIRREILNLLKGGRLSAGKICEHFSGTGASISRHLAILKDADLIRSKREGKFIYYELNTSVLEDVMLWITDLKGVSDYEGND
;
A
#
# COMPACT_ATOMS: atom_id res chain seq x y z
N MET A 1 -14.30 -19.46 8.27
CA MET A 1 -14.28 -18.30 9.02
C MET A 1 -13.45 -17.25 8.39
N LYS A 2 -14.08 -16.15 8.17
CA LYS A 2 -13.45 -15.09 7.51
C LYS A 2 -12.39 -14.41 8.32
N GLY A 3 -12.47 -14.50 9.62
CA GLY A 3 -11.55 -13.79 10.49
C GLY A 3 -10.11 -14.18 10.38
N CYS A 4 -9.80 -15.43 10.15
CA CYS A 4 -8.41 -15.84 10.05
C CYS A 4 -7.74 -15.25 8.83
N ASP A 5 -8.40 -15.30 7.70
CA ASP A 5 -7.85 -14.75 6.49
C ASP A 5 -7.72 -13.25 6.58
N GLU A 6 -8.67 -12.62 7.20
CA GLU A 6 -8.63 -11.18 7.36
C GLU A 6 -7.49 -10.75 8.25
N LEU A 7 -7.24 -11.51 9.31
CA LEU A 7 -6.13 -11.19 10.20
C LEU A 7 -4.79 -11.32 9.50
N LEU A 8 -4.61 -12.36 8.70
CA LEU A 8 -3.36 -12.55 8.00
C LEU A 8 -3.13 -11.46 6.97
N GLY A 9 -4.17 -11.11 6.22
CA GLY A 9 -4.06 -10.07 5.24
C GLY A 9 -3.78 -8.72 5.86
N LEU A 10 -4.44 -8.44 6.97
CA LEU A 10 -4.23 -7.18 7.66
C LEU A 10 -2.81 -7.08 8.21
N GLN A 11 -2.28 -8.16 8.73
CA GLN A 11 -0.94 -8.17 9.26
C GLN A 11 0.08 -7.85 8.17
N ASP A 12 -0.05 -8.43 7.00
CA ASP A 12 0.85 -8.15 5.90
C ASP A 12 0.76 -6.71 5.46
N THR A 13 -0.46 -6.18 5.43
CA THR A 13 -0.69 -4.79 5.07
C THR A 13 -0.01 -3.85 6.07
N LEU A 14 -0.21 -4.12 7.35
CA LEU A 14 0.36 -3.25 8.38
C LEU A 14 1.89 -3.31 8.36
N LYS A 15 2.45 -4.49 8.12
CA LYS A 15 3.90 -4.62 8.00
C LYS A 15 4.43 -3.83 6.82
N ALA A 16 3.74 -3.90 5.70
CA ALA A 16 4.17 -3.15 4.53
C ALA A 16 4.10 -1.65 4.78
N LEU A 17 3.13 -1.20 5.55
CA LEU A 17 2.97 0.21 5.85
C LEU A 17 3.93 0.70 6.94
N ALA A 18 4.62 -0.20 7.61
CA ALA A 18 5.48 0.18 8.71
C ALA A 18 6.80 0.83 8.30
N ASP A 19 7.16 0.75 7.04
CA ASP A 19 8.43 1.30 6.57
C ASP A 19 8.21 2.67 5.92
N PRO A 20 9.01 3.67 6.29
CA PRO A 20 8.81 5.02 5.76
C PRO A 20 9.05 5.13 4.25
N ILE A 21 9.97 4.34 3.71
CA ILE A 21 10.20 4.37 2.27
C ILE A 21 9.00 3.81 1.53
N ARG A 22 8.42 2.75 2.05
CA ARG A 22 7.23 2.19 1.42
C ARG A 22 6.05 3.14 1.48
N ARG A 23 5.90 3.87 2.61
CA ARG A 23 4.84 4.89 2.68
C ARG A 23 5.09 5.99 1.67
N GLU A 24 6.35 6.35 1.46
CA GLU A 24 6.66 7.39 0.48
C GLU A 24 6.35 6.93 -0.95
N ILE A 25 6.61 5.66 -1.25
CA ILE A 25 6.25 5.11 -2.55
C ILE A 25 4.73 5.24 -2.77
N LEU A 26 3.96 4.90 -1.75
CA LEU A 26 2.50 5.03 -1.86
C LEU A 26 2.09 6.48 -2.08
N ASN A 27 2.76 7.41 -1.41
CA ASN A 27 2.48 8.82 -1.62
C ASN A 27 2.75 9.25 -3.05
N LEU A 28 3.83 8.75 -3.63
CA LEU A 28 4.13 9.07 -5.03
C LEU A 28 3.05 8.58 -5.96
N LEU A 29 2.47 7.43 -5.66
CA LEU A 29 1.48 6.83 -6.54
C LEU A 29 0.10 7.45 -6.40
N LYS A 30 -0.08 8.34 -5.43
CA LYS A 30 -1.36 9.04 -5.29
C LYS A 30 -1.70 9.86 -6.52
N GLY A 31 -0.71 10.34 -7.22
CA GLY A 31 -0.95 11.16 -8.40
C GLY A 31 -1.22 10.36 -9.68
N GLY A 32 -1.15 9.06 -9.60
CA GLY A 32 -1.35 8.19 -10.75
C GLY A 32 -0.22 7.19 -10.86
N ARG A 33 -0.33 6.31 -11.83
CA ARG A 33 0.68 5.26 -11.96
C ARG A 33 2.02 5.84 -12.38
N LEU A 34 3.07 5.16 -11.95
CA LEU A 34 4.43 5.54 -12.29
C LEU A 34 5.22 4.31 -12.69
N SER A 35 6.18 4.48 -13.59
CA SER A 35 7.07 3.38 -13.94
C SER A 35 8.05 3.14 -12.82
N ALA A 36 8.62 1.94 -12.79
CA ALA A 36 9.62 1.60 -11.79
C ALA A 36 10.78 2.60 -11.81
N GLY A 37 11.21 3.00 -13.00
CA GLY A 37 12.30 3.97 -13.11
C GLY A 37 11.97 5.32 -12.51
N LYS A 38 10.75 5.78 -12.73
CA LYS A 38 10.32 7.06 -12.15
C LYS A 38 10.27 6.99 -10.64
N ILE A 39 9.83 5.88 -10.10
CA ILE A 39 9.80 5.71 -8.65
C ILE A 39 11.23 5.76 -8.11
N CYS A 40 12.14 5.04 -8.76
CA CYS A 40 13.53 4.99 -8.31
C CYS A 40 14.18 6.37 -8.33
N GLU A 41 13.81 7.22 -9.26
CA GLU A 41 14.39 8.56 -9.36
C GLU A 41 14.13 9.41 -8.13
N HIS A 42 13.07 9.11 -7.39
CA HIS A 42 12.76 9.87 -6.19
C HIS A 42 13.64 9.51 -5.00
N PHE A 43 14.38 8.44 -5.09
CA PHE A 43 15.17 7.96 -3.95
C PHE A 43 16.63 7.91 -4.33
N SER A 44 17.47 8.24 -3.39
CA SER A 44 18.92 8.23 -3.63
C SER A 44 19.54 6.86 -3.40
N GLY A 45 18.77 5.90 -2.96
CA GLY A 45 19.27 4.57 -2.70
C GLY A 45 19.44 3.75 -3.95
N THR A 46 19.74 2.47 -3.79
CA THR A 46 19.95 1.60 -4.93
C THR A 46 18.61 1.12 -5.48
N GLY A 47 18.60 0.84 -6.77
CA GLY A 47 17.41 0.29 -7.39
C GLY A 47 17.00 -1.04 -6.79
N ALA A 48 17.96 -1.83 -6.33
CA ALA A 48 17.66 -3.11 -5.71
C ALA A 48 16.84 -2.94 -4.43
N SER A 49 17.16 -1.91 -3.64
CA SER A 49 16.41 -1.63 -2.43
C SER A 49 14.98 -1.22 -2.75
N ILE A 50 14.81 -0.37 -3.74
CA ILE A 50 13.47 0.07 -4.13
C ILE A 50 12.67 -1.09 -4.70
N SER A 51 13.30 -1.96 -5.50
CA SER A 51 12.62 -3.13 -6.02
C SER A 51 12.10 -4.03 -4.93
N ARG A 52 12.86 -4.17 -3.84
CA ARG A 52 12.43 -4.97 -2.73
C ARG A 52 11.21 -4.37 -2.05
N HIS A 53 11.23 -3.05 -1.85
CA HIS A 53 10.07 -2.37 -1.26
C HIS A 53 8.84 -2.50 -2.15
N LEU A 54 9.01 -2.40 -3.46
CA LEU A 54 7.90 -2.57 -4.39
C LEU A 54 7.34 -3.99 -4.32
N ALA A 55 8.21 -4.99 -4.20
CA ALA A 55 7.77 -6.37 -4.10
C ALA A 55 6.95 -6.59 -2.82
N ILE A 56 7.39 -6.02 -1.72
CA ILE A 56 6.66 -6.14 -0.45
C ILE A 56 5.29 -5.48 -0.55
N LEU A 57 5.24 -4.30 -1.15
CA LEU A 57 3.96 -3.60 -1.31
C LEU A 57 3.02 -4.38 -2.22
N LYS A 58 3.56 -4.96 -3.28
CA LYS A 58 2.76 -5.74 -4.20
C LYS A 58 2.24 -7.01 -3.55
N ASP A 59 3.08 -7.69 -2.78
CA ASP A 59 2.67 -8.90 -2.08
C ASP A 59 1.58 -8.62 -1.05
N ALA A 60 1.56 -7.43 -0.50
CA ALA A 60 0.51 -7.02 0.44
C ALA A 60 -0.72 -6.46 -0.27
N ASP A 61 -0.73 -6.49 -1.59
CA ASP A 61 -1.84 -5.99 -2.41
C ASP A 61 -2.12 -4.50 -2.25
N LEU A 62 -1.11 -3.74 -1.83
CA LEU A 62 -1.25 -2.29 -1.73
C LEU A 62 -1.03 -1.60 -3.06
N ILE A 63 -0.31 -2.27 -3.96
CA ILE A 63 -0.09 -1.75 -5.29
C ILE A 63 -0.25 -2.89 -6.29
N ARG A 64 -0.49 -2.53 -7.53
CA ARG A 64 -0.53 -3.47 -8.64
C ARG A 64 0.53 -3.08 -9.64
N SER A 65 1.01 -4.05 -10.40
CA SER A 65 1.97 -3.76 -11.46
C SER A 65 1.41 -4.21 -12.79
N LYS A 66 1.84 -3.51 -13.84
CA LYS A 66 1.45 -3.88 -15.18
C LYS A 66 2.62 -3.61 -16.11
N ARG A 67 2.95 -4.61 -16.93
CA ARG A 67 4.03 -4.46 -17.89
C ARG A 67 3.48 -3.89 -19.17
N GLU A 68 4.12 -2.85 -19.67
CA GLU A 68 3.78 -2.27 -20.96
C GLU A 68 5.07 -2.07 -21.72
N GLY A 69 5.28 -2.92 -22.75
CA GLY A 69 6.54 -2.91 -23.46
C GLY A 69 7.67 -3.32 -22.54
N LYS A 70 8.68 -2.51 -22.44
CA LYS A 70 9.81 -2.80 -21.58
C LYS A 70 9.71 -2.12 -20.22
N PHE A 71 8.60 -1.45 -19.96
CA PHE A 71 8.42 -0.76 -18.68
C PHE A 71 7.43 -1.50 -17.81
N ILE A 72 7.64 -1.41 -16.51
CA ILE A 72 6.70 -1.91 -15.54
C ILE A 72 6.14 -0.71 -14.80
N TYR A 73 4.81 -0.58 -14.81
CA TYR A 73 4.12 0.51 -14.13
C TYR A 73 3.47 0.01 -12.87
N TYR A 74 3.46 0.86 -11.86
CA TYR A 74 2.82 0.55 -10.59
C TYR A 74 1.72 1.55 -10.31
N GLU A 75 0.65 1.08 -9.68
CA GLU A 75 -0.44 1.96 -9.28
C GLU A 75 -1.01 1.50 -7.95
N LEU A 76 -1.67 2.40 -7.25
CA LEU A 76 -2.27 2.06 -5.97
C LEU A 76 -3.43 1.10 -6.15
N ASN A 77 -3.56 0.17 -5.21
CA ASN A 77 -4.74 -0.65 -5.10
C ASN A 77 -5.43 -0.23 -3.81
N THR A 78 -6.49 0.55 -3.93
CA THR A 78 -7.12 1.15 -2.77
C THR A 78 -8.04 0.21 -2.02
N SER A 79 -8.35 -0.97 -2.58
CA SER A 79 -9.24 -1.90 -1.90
C SER A 79 -8.72 -2.31 -0.53
N VAL A 80 -7.42 -2.62 -0.46
CA VAL A 80 -6.82 -3.03 0.79
C VAL A 80 -6.77 -1.88 1.78
N LEU A 81 -6.50 -0.67 1.27
CA LEU A 81 -6.50 0.51 2.13
C LEU A 81 -7.87 0.76 2.72
N GLU A 82 -8.91 0.51 1.95
CA GLU A 82 -10.27 0.65 2.45
C GLU A 82 -10.56 -0.32 3.57
N ASP A 83 -10.06 -1.54 3.45
CA ASP A 83 -10.23 -2.54 4.50
C ASP A 83 -9.55 -2.10 5.79
N VAL A 84 -8.35 -1.54 5.68
CA VAL A 84 -7.64 -1.03 6.85
C VAL A 84 -8.40 0.13 7.48
N MET A 85 -8.95 1.01 6.66
CA MET A 85 -9.74 2.13 7.17
C MET A 85 -10.96 1.66 7.92
N LEU A 86 -11.65 0.64 7.40
CA LEU A 86 -12.81 0.10 8.06
C LEU A 86 -12.43 -0.50 9.41
N TRP A 87 -11.33 -1.22 9.46
CA TRP A 87 -10.87 -1.80 10.70
C TRP A 87 -10.55 -0.71 11.74
N ILE A 88 -9.84 0.32 11.34
CA ILE A 88 -9.50 1.41 12.24
C ILE A 88 -10.76 2.13 12.71
N THR A 89 -11.69 2.35 11.80
CA THR A 89 -12.94 3.00 12.13
C THR A 89 -13.73 2.19 13.13
N ASP A 90 -13.73 0.89 12.96
CA ASP A 90 -14.41 -0.01 13.88
C ASP A 90 -13.79 0.07 15.28
N LEU A 91 -12.47 0.17 15.37
CA LEU A 91 -11.80 0.32 16.64
C LEU A 91 -12.20 1.63 17.32
N LYS A 92 -12.40 2.67 16.57
CA LYS A 92 -12.77 3.97 17.12
C LYS A 92 -14.20 4.04 17.57
N GLY A 93 -15.04 3.11 17.14
CA GLY A 93 -16.45 3.17 17.45
C GLY A 93 -17.13 4.24 16.63
N VAL A 94 -17.34 3.94 15.37
CA VAL A 94 -17.89 4.90 14.45
C VAL A 94 -19.22 5.46 14.87
N SER A 95 -20.04 4.66 15.45
CA SER A 95 -21.33 5.13 15.91
C SER A 95 -21.18 6.19 16.99
N ASP A 96 -20.19 6.00 17.85
CA ASP A 96 -19.94 6.99 18.87
C ASP A 96 -19.48 8.29 18.24
N TYR A 97 -18.64 8.18 17.24
CA TYR A 97 -18.13 9.33 16.56
C TYR A 97 -19.25 10.14 15.94
N GLU A 98 -20.17 9.48 15.33
CA GLU A 98 -21.27 10.18 14.75
C GLU A 98 -22.13 10.81 15.79
N GLY A 99 -22.30 10.17 16.88
CA GLY A 99 -23.13 10.69 17.91
C GLY A 99 -22.53 11.89 18.58
N ASN A 100 -21.25 12.04 18.49
CA ASN A 100 -20.63 13.07 19.10
C ASN A 100 -20.76 14.34 18.55
N ASP A 101 -21.10 14.38 17.39
CA ASP A 101 -21.10 15.62 16.79
C ASP A 101 -22.21 16.36 16.82
#